data_6dedce4166604773a0f336b8d5f687ee
#
_entry.id   6dedce4166604773a0f336b8d5f687ee
#
_cell.length_a   1.000
_cell.length_b   1.000
_cell.length_c   1.000
_cell.angle_alpha   90.00
_cell.angle_beta   90.00
_cell.angle_gamma   90.00
#
_symmetry.space_group_name_H-M   'P 1'
#
loop_
_entity.id
_entity.type
_entity.pdbx_description
1 polymer ?
#
loop_
_entity_poly.entity_id
_entity_poly.type
_entity_poly.pdbx_seq_one_letter_code
_entity_poly.pdbx_strand_id
1 'polypeptide(L)'
;FGESRITITNDALVNLSDEDRDRTFRESKIINKALQTYSKKMKPTFSFISPVDGIISSRYGKKRYINNSPRSPHLALDIAAPEGTKILSPEDGKVILIGSFFYSGNYLIIDHGQGLLSSYSHLSSISVSEDDILKQGQEIGKVGSTGRVTGPHLHWTVYYEKVRINPESLLKDNYLETLL
;
A
#
# COMPACT_ATOMS: atom_id res chain seq x y z
N PHE A 1 19.85 -5.57 -3.41
CA PHE A 1 18.75 -4.61 -3.27
C PHE A 1 19.35 -3.21 -3.11
N GLY A 2 18.78 -2.22 -3.82
CA GLY A 2 19.23 -0.82 -3.75
C GLY A 2 18.92 -0.16 -2.40
N GLU A 3 19.36 1.11 -2.23
CA GLU A 3 19.07 1.92 -1.05
C GLU A 3 18.08 3.03 -1.40
N SER A 4 17.23 3.40 -0.46
CA SER A 4 16.36 4.59 -0.49
C SER A 4 16.70 5.47 0.70
N ARG A 5 17.09 6.72 0.43
CA ARG A 5 17.39 7.74 1.44
C ARG A 5 16.35 8.83 1.36
N ILE A 6 15.61 9.04 2.43
CA ILE A 6 14.49 9.97 2.52
C ILE A 6 14.81 11.01 3.59
N THR A 7 14.67 12.28 3.26
CA THR A 7 14.72 13.38 4.22
C THR A 7 13.30 13.82 4.57
N ILE A 8 12.94 13.76 5.84
CA ILE A 8 11.68 14.25 6.37
C ILE A 8 11.99 15.47 7.24
N THR A 9 11.53 16.64 6.83
CA THR A 9 11.75 17.92 7.51
C THR A 9 10.77 18.16 8.66
N ASN A 10 9.58 17.56 8.61
CA ASN A 10 8.62 17.63 9.70
C ASN A 10 9.05 16.70 10.83
N ASP A 11 9.64 17.29 11.89
CA ASP A 11 10.18 16.55 13.03
C ASP A 11 9.12 15.69 13.75
N ALA A 12 7.88 16.15 13.83
CA ALA A 12 6.78 15.41 14.47
C ALA A 12 6.46 14.06 13.77
N LEU A 13 6.81 13.91 12.49
CA LEU A 13 6.65 12.65 11.76
C LEU A 13 7.81 11.67 11.96
N VAL A 14 8.89 12.10 12.61
CA VAL A 14 10.11 11.31 12.88
C VAL A 14 10.28 11.05 14.36
N ASN A 15 10.17 12.10 15.18
CA ASN A 15 10.26 12.09 16.64
C ASN A 15 8.85 12.25 17.22
N LEU A 16 8.20 11.12 17.46
CA LEU A 16 6.80 11.09 17.91
C LEU A 16 6.64 11.63 19.33
N SER A 17 5.60 12.43 19.56
CA SER A 17 5.06 12.70 20.89
C SER A 17 4.54 11.41 21.53
N ASP A 18 4.30 11.42 22.84
CA ASP A 18 3.71 10.25 23.52
C ASP A 18 2.30 9.98 23.01
N GLU A 19 1.52 11.01 22.71
CA GLU A 19 0.19 10.91 22.11
C GLU A 19 0.23 10.24 20.72
N ASP A 20 1.19 10.63 19.87
CA ASP A 20 1.35 10.04 18.54
C ASP A 20 1.86 8.60 18.62
N ARG A 21 2.70 8.27 19.59
CA ARG A 21 3.11 6.87 19.86
C ARG A 21 1.91 6.00 20.22
N ASP A 22 1.06 6.48 21.13
CA ASP A 22 -0.15 5.77 21.53
C ASP A 22 -1.13 5.65 20.36
N ARG A 23 -1.27 6.70 19.55
CA ARG A 23 -2.05 6.69 18.31
C ARG A 23 -1.53 5.62 17.36
N THR A 24 -0.26 5.66 16.99
CA THR A 24 0.34 4.70 16.04
C THR A 24 0.27 3.27 16.55
N PHE A 25 0.36 3.06 17.86
CA PHE A 25 0.20 1.74 18.47
C PHE A 25 -1.24 1.22 18.34
N ARG A 26 -2.26 2.05 18.60
CA ARG A 26 -3.67 1.69 18.39
C ARG A 26 -3.95 1.40 16.91
N GLU A 27 -3.49 2.26 16.02
CA GLU A 27 -3.65 2.12 14.57
C GLU A 27 -3.01 0.83 14.05
N SER A 28 -1.81 0.49 14.52
CA SER A 28 -1.13 -0.76 14.13
C SER A 28 -1.93 -2.01 14.53
N LYS A 29 -2.62 -1.98 15.66
CA LYS A 29 -3.51 -3.09 16.07
C LYS A 29 -4.70 -3.26 15.13
N ILE A 30 -5.31 -2.15 14.68
CA ILE A 30 -6.44 -2.16 13.73
C ILE A 30 -5.98 -2.76 12.41
N ILE A 31 -4.88 -2.25 11.85
CA ILE A 31 -4.32 -2.74 10.58
C ILE A 31 -3.93 -4.22 10.70
N ASN A 32 -3.20 -4.59 11.76
CA ASN A 32 -2.78 -5.99 11.96
C ASN A 32 -3.97 -6.94 12.11
N LYS A 33 -5.08 -6.50 12.74
CA LYS A 33 -6.31 -7.30 12.82
C LYS A 33 -6.91 -7.53 11.43
N ALA A 34 -7.00 -6.49 10.60
CA ALA A 34 -7.50 -6.62 9.23
C ALA A 34 -6.61 -7.55 8.38
N LEU A 35 -5.29 -7.49 8.55
CA LEU A 35 -4.33 -8.36 7.86
C LEU A 35 -4.39 -9.84 8.28
N GLN A 36 -5.17 -10.21 9.31
CA GLN A 36 -5.44 -11.61 9.66
C GLN A 36 -6.60 -12.21 8.85
N THR A 37 -7.27 -11.42 8.01
CA THR A 37 -8.42 -11.88 7.20
C THR A 37 -8.00 -13.02 6.27
N TYR A 38 -8.86 -14.03 6.18
CA TYR A 38 -8.69 -15.17 5.28
C TYR A 38 -10.06 -15.63 4.75
N SER A 39 -10.38 -15.27 3.51
CA SER A 39 -11.64 -15.59 2.86
C SER A 39 -11.54 -16.84 1.99
N LYS A 40 -12.04 -17.97 2.47
CA LYS A 40 -11.97 -19.28 1.77
C LYS A 40 -12.74 -19.33 0.44
N LYS A 41 -13.84 -18.57 0.34
CA LYS A 41 -14.76 -18.63 -0.80
C LYS A 41 -14.28 -17.82 -2.01
N MET A 42 -13.53 -16.73 -1.79
CA MET A 42 -12.94 -15.94 -2.84
C MET A 42 -11.68 -16.64 -3.34
N LYS A 43 -11.54 -16.73 -4.67
CA LYS A 43 -10.39 -17.39 -5.32
C LYS A 43 -9.66 -16.37 -6.17
N PRO A 44 -8.50 -15.86 -5.71
CA PRO A 44 -7.73 -14.91 -6.49
C PRO A 44 -7.15 -15.60 -7.73
N THR A 45 -6.98 -14.83 -8.79
CA THR A 45 -6.32 -15.30 -10.02
C THR A 45 -4.81 -15.17 -9.95
N PHE A 46 -4.29 -14.40 -8.99
CA PHE A 46 -2.87 -13.99 -8.89
C PHE A 46 -2.38 -13.25 -10.14
N SER A 47 -3.29 -12.58 -10.87
CA SER A 47 -3.02 -11.90 -12.13
C SER A 47 -3.49 -10.45 -12.02
N PHE A 48 -2.66 -9.60 -11.43
CA PHE A 48 -2.96 -8.21 -11.13
C PHE A 48 -2.74 -7.30 -12.35
N ILE A 49 -3.62 -6.33 -12.52
CA ILE A 49 -3.31 -5.14 -13.32
C ILE A 49 -2.56 -4.11 -12.46
N SER A 50 -1.84 -3.18 -13.09
CA SER A 50 -1.27 -2.05 -12.36
C SER A 50 -2.39 -1.24 -11.69
N PRO A 51 -2.28 -0.95 -10.36
CA PRO A 51 -3.31 -0.19 -9.67
C PRO A 51 -3.34 1.29 -10.07
N VAL A 52 -2.28 1.82 -10.66
CA VAL A 52 -2.19 3.22 -11.08
C VAL A 52 -1.28 3.35 -12.29
N ASP A 53 -1.61 4.27 -13.18
CA ASP A 53 -0.72 4.69 -14.26
C ASP A 53 0.29 5.70 -13.71
N GLY A 54 1.57 5.30 -13.65
CA GLY A 54 2.62 6.10 -13.04
C GLY A 54 3.99 5.46 -13.19
N ILE A 55 5.00 6.12 -12.60
CA ILE A 55 6.39 5.71 -12.67
C ILE A 55 6.79 5.02 -11.36
N ILE A 56 7.35 3.81 -11.43
CA ILE A 56 7.89 3.13 -10.25
C ILE A 56 9.03 3.96 -9.67
N SER A 57 8.78 4.60 -8.53
CA SER A 57 9.75 5.45 -7.83
C SER A 57 10.55 4.68 -6.78
N SER A 58 9.97 3.64 -6.18
CA SER A 58 10.69 2.78 -5.25
C SER A 58 10.21 1.34 -5.32
N ARG A 59 11.12 0.42 -5.62
CA ARG A 59 10.84 -1.02 -5.72
C ARG A 59 10.88 -1.70 -4.35
N TYR A 60 10.26 -2.87 -4.29
CA TYR A 60 10.28 -3.77 -3.14
C TYR A 60 11.72 -4.19 -2.77
N GLY A 61 11.98 -4.33 -1.48
CA GLY A 61 13.24 -4.84 -0.93
C GLY A 61 14.35 -3.81 -0.76
N LYS A 62 14.16 -2.54 -1.11
CA LYS A 62 15.18 -1.49 -0.91
C LYS A 62 15.45 -1.28 0.58
N LYS A 63 16.74 -1.17 0.95
CA LYS A 63 17.14 -0.67 2.26
C LYS A 63 16.69 0.78 2.42
N ARG A 64 16.07 1.11 3.55
CA ARG A 64 15.52 2.45 3.79
C ARG A 64 16.28 3.18 4.88
N TYR A 65 16.60 4.44 4.62
CA TYR A 65 17.15 5.38 5.59
C TYR A 65 16.24 6.61 5.66
N ILE A 66 15.83 7.00 6.85
CA ILE A 66 15.11 8.25 7.11
C ILE A 66 16.00 9.15 7.96
N ASN A 67 16.32 10.34 7.48
CA ASN A 67 17.24 11.27 8.12
C ASN A 67 18.57 10.58 8.52
N ASN A 68 19.14 9.81 7.61
CA ASN A 68 20.34 8.97 7.76
C ASN A 68 20.22 7.82 8.79
N SER A 69 19.11 7.67 9.48
CA SER A 69 18.87 6.56 10.40
C SER A 69 18.32 5.34 9.65
N PRO A 70 18.87 4.13 9.83
CA PRO A 70 18.37 2.92 9.19
C PRO A 70 16.95 2.60 9.66
N ARG A 71 16.11 2.13 8.75
CA ARG A 71 14.73 1.72 9.00
C ARG A 71 14.48 0.33 8.40
N SER A 72 13.33 -0.25 8.71
CA SER A 72 12.90 -1.51 8.09
C SER A 72 12.91 -1.37 6.56
N PRO A 73 13.26 -2.44 5.83
CA PRO A 73 13.26 -2.43 4.37
C PRO A 73 11.93 -1.96 3.78
N HIS A 74 11.97 -1.41 2.58
CA HIS A 74 10.77 -1.02 1.82
C HIS A 74 10.09 -2.28 1.27
N LEU A 75 9.10 -2.81 1.97
CA LEU A 75 8.36 -4.03 1.58
C LEU A 75 7.05 -3.68 0.88
N ALA A 76 7.13 -2.80 -0.14
CA ALA A 76 6.04 -2.29 -0.96
C ALA A 76 6.56 -1.84 -2.32
N LEU A 77 5.66 -1.44 -3.21
CA LEU A 77 5.96 -0.75 -4.45
C LEU A 77 5.44 0.68 -4.36
N ASP A 78 6.32 1.67 -4.55
CA ASP A 78 5.90 3.06 -4.66
C ASP A 78 5.78 3.45 -6.14
N ILE A 79 4.62 3.97 -6.53
CA ILE A 79 4.32 4.41 -7.88
C ILE A 79 3.99 5.91 -7.83
N ALA A 80 4.92 6.73 -8.34
CA ALA A 80 4.72 8.18 -8.44
C ALA A 80 3.72 8.50 -9.56
N ALA A 81 2.72 9.29 -9.24
CA ALA A 81 1.72 9.81 -10.16
C ALA A 81 1.21 11.16 -9.65
N PRO A 82 0.69 12.03 -10.52
CA PRO A 82 0.08 13.29 -10.09
C PRO A 82 -1.03 13.07 -9.06
N GLU A 83 -1.17 13.99 -8.12
CA GLU A 83 -2.28 13.96 -7.17
C GLU A 83 -3.62 13.97 -7.93
N GLY A 84 -4.57 13.16 -7.48
CA GLY A 84 -5.86 12.98 -8.16
C GLY A 84 -5.88 11.90 -9.25
N THR A 85 -4.73 11.31 -9.62
CA THR A 85 -4.69 10.16 -10.54
C THR A 85 -5.50 9.01 -9.94
N LYS A 86 -6.34 8.36 -10.76
CA LYS A 86 -7.20 7.24 -10.34
C LYS A 86 -6.37 6.05 -9.88
N ILE A 87 -6.82 5.45 -8.78
CA ILE A 87 -6.31 4.16 -8.30
C ILE A 87 -7.38 3.12 -8.55
N LEU A 88 -7.00 2.01 -9.18
CA LEU A 88 -7.89 0.92 -9.57
C LEU A 88 -7.64 -0.31 -8.70
N SER A 89 -8.67 -1.11 -8.46
CA SER A 89 -8.51 -2.44 -7.87
C SER A 89 -7.73 -3.35 -8.83
N PRO A 90 -6.59 -3.93 -8.43
CA PRO A 90 -5.76 -4.72 -9.33
C PRO A 90 -6.33 -6.11 -9.62
N GLU A 91 -7.32 -6.57 -8.84
CA GLU A 91 -7.98 -7.86 -8.89
C GLU A 91 -9.39 -7.72 -8.28
N ASP A 92 -10.28 -8.65 -8.54
CA ASP A 92 -11.55 -8.77 -7.81
C ASP A 92 -11.26 -8.87 -6.30
N GLY A 93 -12.15 -8.33 -5.47
CA GLY A 93 -11.93 -8.35 -4.03
C GLY A 93 -13.04 -7.73 -3.21
N LYS A 94 -12.80 -7.66 -1.91
CA LYS A 94 -13.68 -7.03 -0.92
C LYS A 94 -12.89 -6.02 -0.10
N VAL A 95 -13.43 -4.83 0.09
CA VAL A 95 -12.85 -3.83 1.00
C VAL A 95 -13.05 -4.27 2.44
N ILE A 96 -11.97 -4.40 3.20
CA ILE A 96 -12.01 -4.91 4.59
C ILE A 96 -11.54 -3.90 5.63
N LEU A 97 -10.94 -2.79 5.22
CA LEU A 97 -10.55 -1.69 6.11
C LEU A 97 -10.45 -0.40 5.31
N ILE A 98 -11.02 0.67 5.86
CA ILE A 98 -10.78 2.06 5.44
C ILE A 98 -10.46 2.89 6.68
N GLY A 99 -9.51 3.82 6.56
CA GLY A 99 -9.20 4.73 7.66
C GLY A 99 -8.21 5.82 7.27
N SER A 100 -7.99 6.74 8.20
CA SER A 100 -6.93 7.75 8.10
C SER A 100 -5.95 7.52 9.25
N PHE A 101 -4.73 7.09 8.91
CA PHE A 101 -3.71 6.66 9.84
C PHE A 101 -2.51 7.59 9.80
N PHE A 102 -1.81 7.71 10.92
CA PHE A 102 -0.71 8.64 11.11
C PHE A 102 0.37 8.54 10.02
N TYR A 103 0.85 7.32 9.75
CA TYR A 103 1.89 7.10 8.74
C TYR A 103 1.33 6.94 7.33
N SER A 104 0.24 6.20 7.19
CA SER A 104 -0.29 5.81 5.89
C SER A 104 -1.24 6.85 5.28
N GLY A 105 -1.67 7.86 6.07
CA GLY A 105 -2.68 8.80 5.62
C GLY A 105 -4.01 8.10 5.34
N ASN A 106 -4.74 8.54 4.33
CA ASN A 106 -5.93 7.84 3.87
C ASN A 106 -5.52 6.49 3.28
N TYR A 107 -6.13 5.44 3.79
CA TYR A 107 -5.66 4.07 3.65
C TYR A 107 -6.82 3.10 3.48
N LEU A 108 -6.64 2.10 2.65
CA LEU A 108 -7.59 1.00 2.53
C LEU A 108 -6.88 -0.35 2.34
N ILE A 109 -7.57 -1.44 2.72
CA ILE A 109 -7.16 -2.83 2.48
C ILE A 109 -8.26 -3.54 1.71
N ILE A 110 -7.86 -4.31 0.69
CA ILE A 110 -8.70 -5.21 -0.09
C ILE A 110 -8.30 -6.64 0.20
N ASP A 111 -9.29 -7.49 0.47
CA ASP A 111 -9.15 -8.95 0.52
C ASP A 111 -9.52 -9.53 -0.85
N HIS A 112 -8.56 -10.20 -1.49
CA HIS A 112 -8.75 -10.90 -2.78
C HIS A 112 -9.07 -12.39 -2.59
N GLY A 113 -9.06 -12.87 -1.34
CA GLY A 113 -9.32 -14.26 -0.97
C GLY A 113 -8.08 -15.08 -0.71
N GLN A 114 -8.25 -16.18 -0.01
CA GLN A 114 -7.22 -17.19 0.30
C GLN A 114 -5.92 -16.59 0.87
N GLY A 115 -6.03 -15.52 1.68
CA GLY A 115 -4.89 -14.86 2.31
C GLY A 115 -4.13 -13.89 1.41
N LEU A 116 -4.62 -13.63 0.18
CA LEU A 116 -4.09 -12.57 -0.70
C LEU A 116 -4.78 -11.26 -0.38
N LEU A 117 -4.02 -10.28 0.13
CA LEU A 117 -4.51 -8.96 0.49
C LEU A 117 -3.66 -7.89 -0.21
N SER A 118 -4.25 -6.73 -0.48
CA SER A 118 -3.51 -5.55 -0.93
C SER A 118 -3.88 -4.31 -0.12
N SER A 119 -2.93 -3.41 0.08
CA SER A 119 -3.16 -2.16 0.79
C SER A 119 -2.62 -0.95 0.04
N TYR A 120 -3.30 0.18 0.22
CA TYR A 120 -3.11 1.42 -0.52
C TYR A 120 -2.99 2.56 0.47
N SER A 121 -1.89 3.30 0.44
CA SER A 121 -1.60 4.42 1.34
C SER A 121 -1.50 5.73 0.59
N HIS A 122 -1.60 6.81 1.34
CA HIS A 122 -1.35 8.20 0.93
C HIS A 122 -2.41 8.76 -0.03
N LEU A 123 -3.62 8.17 -0.06
CA LEU A 123 -4.69 8.59 -0.95
C LEU A 123 -5.17 10.01 -0.65
N SER A 124 -5.54 10.77 -1.69
CA SER A 124 -6.24 12.05 -1.53
C SER A 124 -7.73 11.83 -1.24
N SER A 125 -8.32 10.80 -1.84
CA SER A 125 -9.72 10.42 -1.60
C SER A 125 -9.91 8.91 -1.79
N ILE A 126 -10.92 8.36 -1.12
CA ILE A 126 -11.37 6.97 -1.24
C ILE A 126 -12.78 7.00 -1.83
N SER A 127 -13.03 6.20 -2.87
CA SER A 127 -14.27 6.19 -3.66
C SER A 127 -15.17 4.99 -3.35
N VAL A 128 -14.81 4.19 -2.35
CA VAL A 128 -15.50 2.96 -1.96
C VAL A 128 -15.74 2.93 -0.45
N SER A 129 -16.57 2.00 0.02
CA SER A 129 -16.89 1.79 1.43
C SER A 129 -16.40 0.42 1.91
N GLU A 130 -16.26 0.27 3.23
CA GLU A 130 -16.02 -1.06 3.81
C GLU A 130 -17.16 -2.01 3.42
N ASP A 131 -16.81 -3.25 3.22
CA ASP A 131 -17.67 -4.34 2.73
C ASP A 131 -18.04 -4.28 1.24
N ASP A 132 -17.67 -3.25 0.48
CA ASP A 132 -17.88 -3.23 -0.97
C ASP A 132 -17.16 -4.38 -1.67
N ILE A 133 -17.88 -5.02 -2.61
CA ILE A 133 -17.34 -6.03 -3.51
C ILE A 133 -16.85 -5.34 -4.77
N LEU A 134 -15.58 -5.52 -5.07
CA LEU A 134 -14.89 -4.84 -6.15
C LEU A 134 -14.64 -5.79 -7.34
N LYS A 135 -14.63 -5.20 -8.52
CA LYS A 135 -14.14 -5.83 -9.74
C LYS A 135 -12.75 -5.32 -10.11
N GLN A 136 -11.96 -6.16 -10.75
CA GLN A 136 -10.68 -5.74 -11.34
C GLN A 136 -10.89 -4.53 -12.25
N GLY A 137 -10.08 -3.47 -12.08
CA GLY A 137 -10.19 -2.22 -12.82
C GLY A 137 -11.20 -1.21 -12.26
N GLN A 138 -11.94 -1.54 -11.21
CA GLN A 138 -12.84 -0.57 -10.54
C GLN A 138 -12.03 0.50 -9.81
N GLU A 139 -12.43 1.78 -9.95
CA GLU A 139 -11.82 2.89 -9.20
C GLU A 139 -12.10 2.73 -7.71
N ILE A 140 -11.04 2.78 -6.89
CA ILE A 140 -11.10 2.67 -5.44
C ILE A 140 -10.71 3.95 -4.71
N GLY A 141 -10.10 4.91 -5.41
CA GLY A 141 -9.67 6.18 -4.86
C GLY A 141 -8.71 6.90 -5.79
N LYS A 142 -8.02 7.90 -5.24
CA LYS A 142 -7.08 8.74 -6.00
C LYS A 142 -5.76 8.92 -5.26
N VAL A 143 -4.69 9.01 -6.04
CA VAL A 143 -3.35 9.32 -5.54
C VAL A 143 -3.35 10.64 -4.79
N GLY A 144 -2.64 10.69 -3.69
CA GLY A 144 -2.45 11.88 -2.87
C GLY A 144 -1.09 11.90 -2.18
N SER A 145 -1.02 12.71 -1.15
CA SER A 145 0.18 12.91 -0.32
C SER A 145 -0.16 12.97 1.17
N THR A 146 -1.19 12.25 1.60
CA THR A 146 -1.61 12.20 3.02
C THR A 146 -0.70 11.29 3.85
N GLY A 147 -0.60 11.57 5.15
CA GLY A 147 0.29 10.84 6.06
C GLY A 147 1.76 11.26 5.95
N ARG A 148 2.68 10.31 6.15
CA ARG A 148 4.12 10.59 6.15
C ARG A 148 4.76 10.34 4.79
N VAL A 149 4.78 11.36 3.95
CA VAL A 149 5.29 11.32 2.57
C VAL A 149 6.13 12.55 2.23
N THR A 150 6.88 12.48 1.13
CA THR A 150 7.64 13.59 0.55
C THR A 150 7.01 14.16 -0.73
N GLY A 151 5.99 13.52 -1.27
CA GLY A 151 5.29 13.95 -2.47
C GLY A 151 4.24 12.93 -2.92
N PRO A 152 3.41 13.28 -3.91
CA PRO A 152 2.32 12.43 -4.38
C PRO A 152 2.81 11.09 -4.96
N HIS A 153 2.33 9.98 -4.42
CA HIS A 153 2.56 8.63 -4.92
C HIS A 153 1.56 7.65 -4.29
N LEU A 154 1.36 6.52 -4.93
CA LEU A 154 0.73 5.37 -4.32
C LEU A 154 1.81 4.50 -3.65
N HIS A 155 1.70 4.27 -2.34
CA HIS A 155 2.43 3.22 -1.65
C HIS A 155 1.55 1.97 -1.62
N TRP A 156 1.93 0.95 -2.42
CA TRP A 156 1.16 -0.27 -2.64
C TRP A 156 1.85 -1.48 -2.06
N THR A 157 1.18 -2.15 -1.10
CA THR A 157 1.71 -3.36 -0.46
C THR A 157 0.81 -4.54 -0.78
N VAL A 158 1.40 -5.67 -1.09
CA VAL A 158 0.69 -6.94 -1.26
C VAL A 158 1.14 -7.92 -0.20
N TYR A 159 0.18 -8.65 0.34
CA TYR A 159 0.40 -9.68 1.36
C TYR A 159 -0.15 -11.01 0.83
N TYR A 160 0.60 -12.07 1.06
CA TYR A 160 0.12 -13.43 0.87
C TYR A 160 0.40 -14.23 2.15
N GLU A 161 -0.65 -14.85 2.69
CA GLU A 161 -0.60 -15.56 3.99
C GLU A 161 0.15 -14.76 5.08
N LYS A 162 -0.23 -13.47 5.22
CA LYS A 162 0.30 -12.52 6.22
C LYS A 162 1.73 -12.05 5.98
N VAL A 163 2.39 -12.52 4.93
CA VAL A 163 3.75 -12.11 4.55
C VAL A 163 3.66 -11.08 3.41
N ARG A 164 4.43 -9.99 3.52
CA ARG A 164 4.57 -9.04 2.41
C ARG A 164 5.36 -9.68 1.28
N ILE A 165 4.80 -9.64 0.08
CA ILE A 165 5.45 -10.15 -1.14
C ILE A 165 5.74 -8.99 -2.10
N ASN A 166 6.61 -9.24 -3.08
CA ASN A 166 6.89 -8.25 -4.12
C ASN A 166 5.65 -8.06 -5.02
N PRO A 167 5.00 -6.88 -5.06
CA PRO A 167 3.81 -6.67 -5.86
C PRO A 167 4.03 -6.88 -7.37
N GLU A 168 5.24 -6.58 -7.87
CA GLU A 168 5.58 -6.71 -9.29
C GLU A 168 5.46 -8.17 -9.78
N SER A 169 5.64 -9.16 -8.88
CA SER A 169 5.52 -10.58 -9.24
C SER A 169 4.11 -11.01 -9.64
N LEU A 170 3.09 -10.20 -9.33
CA LEU A 170 1.68 -10.47 -9.67
C LEU A 170 1.21 -9.69 -10.90
N LEU A 171 1.96 -8.71 -11.39
CA LEU A 171 1.57 -7.91 -12.54
C LEU A 171 1.64 -8.76 -13.83
N LYS A 172 0.55 -8.73 -14.62
CA LYS A 172 0.38 -9.54 -15.83
C LYS A 172 1.48 -9.37 -16.87
N ASP A 173 2.02 -8.16 -17.00
CA ASP A 173 2.83 -7.78 -18.17
C ASP A 173 4.34 -7.75 -17.90
N ASN A 174 4.81 -8.10 -16.68
CA ASN A 174 6.22 -7.89 -16.33
C ASN A 174 7.06 -9.16 -16.09
N TYR A 175 6.45 -10.34 -16.00
CA TYR A 175 7.22 -11.51 -15.57
C TYR A 175 7.85 -12.31 -16.72
N LEU A 176 7.24 -12.31 -17.90
CA LEU A 176 7.73 -13.09 -19.04
C LEU A 176 8.67 -12.30 -19.97
N GLU A 177 8.49 -10.98 -20.10
CA GLU A 177 9.37 -10.15 -20.96
C GLU A 177 10.75 -9.88 -20.36
N THR A 178 10.92 -10.01 -19.04
CA THR A 178 12.22 -9.86 -18.36
C THR A 178 13.02 -11.16 -18.27
N LEU A 179 12.47 -12.29 -18.71
CA LEU A 179 13.13 -13.60 -18.70
C LEU A 179 13.56 -14.07 -20.11
N LEU A 180 13.21 -13.32 -21.14
CA LEU A 180 13.63 -13.53 -22.53
C LEU A 180 14.62 -12.46 -22.98
#